data_b2e45d89df9a4c2875728f7bc3bc92b3
#
_entry.id   b2e45d89df9a4c2875728f7bc3bc92b3
#
_cell.length_a   1.000
_cell.length_b   1.000
_cell.length_c   1.000
_cell.angle_alpha   90.00
_cell.angle_beta   90.00
_cell.angle_gamma   90.00
#
_symmetry.space_group_name_H-M   'P 1'
#
loop_
_entity.id
_entity.type
_entity.pdbx_description
1 polymer ?
#
loop_
_entity_poly.entity_id
_entity_poly.type
_entity_poly.pdbx_seq_one_letter_code
_entity_poly.pdbx_strand_id
1 'polypeptide(L)'
;MNWVTGFHAVEEALAAGRALERIVIARGRHGERVEAVVQSAKSRNVPVRFEDRSQLDRLAGTHEHQGIVALAGAKPAIDLEDLLAAKISQGLLVLLDGVEDPHNLGAIIRTSLAAGANGVVIPERRAAGLSDTVERASAGALAHLPVARVKNLVRAMEEMKEAGYWLVGLDERAEKTYTEVDLKGSVGIVLGREGEGLHELTRKRCDFLVSLPTSGPVRSLNVSVATGVMLFEVLRQRGNQKMEKEK
;
A
#
# COMPACT_ATOMS: atom_id res chain seq x y z
N MET A 1 -8.37 8.92 12.66
CA MET A 1 -9.61 8.81 11.85
C MET A 1 -9.59 9.90 10.81
N ASN A 2 -9.82 9.56 9.53
CA ASN A 2 -9.72 10.51 8.42
C ASN A 2 -11.06 11.18 8.14
N TRP A 3 -11.21 12.40 8.57
CA TRP A 3 -12.37 13.18 8.26
C TRP A 3 -12.07 14.15 7.11
N VAL A 4 -12.74 13.95 5.99
CA VAL A 4 -12.81 14.92 4.88
C VAL A 4 -13.79 16.01 5.30
N THR A 5 -13.38 17.27 5.29
CA THR A 5 -14.17 18.38 5.84
C THR A 5 -14.59 19.37 4.76
N GLY A 6 -15.85 19.82 4.81
CA GLY A 6 -16.41 20.80 3.87
C GLY A 6 -17.06 20.17 2.63
N PHE A 7 -18.05 20.89 2.10
CA PHE A 7 -18.88 20.38 0.99
C PHE A 7 -18.06 20.03 -0.26
N HIS A 8 -17.17 20.90 -0.66
CA HIS A 8 -16.38 20.70 -1.89
C HIS A 8 -15.53 19.41 -1.81
N ALA A 9 -14.82 19.23 -0.70
CA ALA A 9 -13.98 18.05 -0.51
C ALA A 9 -14.80 16.74 -0.41
N VAL A 10 -15.98 16.77 0.19
CA VAL A 10 -16.88 15.61 0.27
C VAL A 10 -17.48 15.29 -1.09
N GLU A 11 -17.88 16.30 -1.85
CA GLU A 11 -18.38 16.14 -3.24
C GLU A 11 -17.29 15.55 -4.16
N GLU A 12 -16.06 16.06 -4.08
CA GLU A 12 -14.93 15.51 -4.82
C GLU A 12 -14.64 14.05 -4.42
N ALA A 13 -14.64 13.75 -3.13
CA ALA A 13 -14.43 12.38 -2.64
C ALA A 13 -15.51 11.42 -3.17
N LEU A 14 -16.77 11.85 -3.19
CA LEU A 14 -17.86 11.09 -3.78
C LEU A 14 -17.68 10.96 -5.30
N ALA A 15 -17.37 12.02 -6.01
CA ALA A 15 -17.19 12.01 -7.48
C ALA A 15 -16.03 11.10 -7.91
N ALA A 16 -14.90 11.17 -7.17
CA ALA A 16 -13.72 10.34 -7.40
C ALA A 16 -13.90 8.85 -7.01
N GLY A 17 -15.08 8.47 -6.48
CA GLY A 17 -15.30 7.09 -6.03
C GLY A 17 -14.50 6.70 -4.79
N ARG A 18 -14.04 7.67 -4.01
CA ARG A 18 -13.31 7.41 -2.76
C ARG A 18 -14.19 6.61 -1.80
N ALA A 19 -13.64 5.58 -1.19
CA ALA A 19 -14.33 4.82 -0.17
C ALA A 19 -14.65 5.75 1.02
N LEU A 20 -15.92 5.89 1.34
CA LEU A 20 -16.40 6.63 2.50
C LEU A 20 -17.18 5.67 3.39
N GLU A 21 -16.85 5.64 4.69
CA GLU A 21 -17.58 4.81 5.66
C GLU A 21 -18.92 5.44 6.05
N ARG A 22 -18.95 6.75 6.14
CA ARG A 22 -20.15 7.55 6.46
C ARG A 22 -19.93 9.03 6.19
N ILE A 23 -21.04 9.73 5.98
CA ILE A 23 -21.08 11.18 5.93
C ILE A 23 -21.90 11.67 7.12
N VAL A 24 -21.45 12.73 7.78
CA VAL A 24 -22.17 13.40 8.87
C VAL A 24 -22.45 14.84 8.48
N ILE A 25 -23.71 15.23 8.51
CA ILE A 25 -24.20 16.57 8.16
C ILE A 25 -24.79 17.22 9.41
N ALA A 26 -24.52 18.50 9.62
CA ALA A 26 -25.05 19.24 10.76
C ALA A 26 -26.58 19.35 10.65
N ARG A 27 -27.30 19.06 11.74
CA ARG A 27 -28.75 19.25 11.83
C ARG A 27 -29.11 20.72 11.47
N GLY A 28 -30.22 20.91 10.77
CA GLY A 28 -30.66 22.22 10.28
C GLY A 28 -29.98 22.69 8.99
N ARG A 29 -29.02 21.92 8.43
CA ARG A 29 -28.51 22.18 7.08
C ARG A 29 -29.48 21.61 6.05
N HIS A 30 -29.93 22.48 5.14
CA HIS A 30 -30.84 22.14 4.03
C HIS A 30 -30.37 22.81 2.73
N GLY A 31 -30.98 22.44 1.63
CA GLY A 31 -30.77 23.05 0.30
C GLY A 31 -30.22 22.04 -0.73
N GLU A 32 -30.26 22.44 -1.98
CA GLU A 32 -29.94 21.62 -3.14
C GLU A 32 -28.59 20.89 -3.04
N ARG A 33 -27.60 21.56 -2.47
CA ARG A 33 -26.26 21.00 -2.29
C ARG A 33 -26.22 19.85 -1.30
N VAL A 34 -27.00 19.95 -0.21
CA VAL A 34 -27.13 18.87 0.79
C VAL A 34 -27.86 17.68 0.15
N GLU A 35 -28.93 17.96 -0.59
CA GLU A 35 -29.70 16.93 -1.27
C GLU A 35 -28.85 16.18 -2.34
N ALA A 36 -28.06 16.91 -3.11
CA ALA A 36 -27.14 16.33 -4.08
C ALA A 36 -26.13 15.38 -3.43
N VAL A 37 -25.53 15.80 -2.29
CA VAL A 37 -24.60 14.94 -1.53
C VAL A 37 -25.31 13.70 -0.99
N VAL A 38 -26.51 13.84 -0.43
CA VAL A 38 -27.31 12.72 0.09
C VAL A 38 -27.65 11.73 -1.02
N GLN A 39 -28.07 12.21 -2.18
CA GLN A 39 -28.39 11.35 -3.34
C GLN A 39 -27.13 10.62 -3.87
N SER A 40 -26.01 11.34 -4.00
CA SER A 40 -24.73 10.75 -4.40
C SER A 40 -24.24 9.71 -3.39
N ALA A 41 -24.36 9.99 -2.09
CA ALA A 41 -24.03 9.03 -1.04
C ALA A 41 -24.90 7.76 -1.12
N LYS A 42 -26.22 7.95 -1.31
CA LYS A 42 -27.19 6.84 -1.42
C LYS A 42 -26.88 5.93 -2.63
N SER A 43 -26.57 6.50 -3.80
CA SER A 43 -26.22 5.72 -5.00
C SER A 43 -24.93 4.89 -4.81
N ARG A 44 -24.10 5.23 -3.82
CA ARG A 44 -22.84 4.57 -3.48
C ARG A 44 -22.90 3.75 -2.18
N ASN A 45 -24.11 3.57 -1.61
CA ASN A 45 -24.34 2.89 -0.33
C ASN A 45 -23.54 3.49 0.85
N VAL A 46 -23.24 4.80 0.81
CA VAL A 46 -22.57 5.50 1.91
C VAL A 46 -23.61 6.00 2.91
N PRO A 47 -23.57 5.57 4.19
CA PRO A 47 -24.51 6.02 5.20
C PRO A 47 -24.37 7.52 5.47
N VAL A 48 -25.49 8.23 5.52
CA VAL A 48 -25.56 9.65 5.91
C VAL A 48 -26.24 9.77 7.27
N ARG A 49 -25.63 10.53 8.19
CA ARG A 49 -26.18 10.84 9.51
C ARG A 49 -26.29 12.35 9.68
N PHE A 50 -27.30 12.78 10.45
CA PHE A 50 -27.48 14.17 10.83
C PHE A 50 -27.22 14.32 12.33
N GLU A 51 -26.22 15.12 12.69
CA GLU A 51 -25.74 15.29 14.07
C GLU A 51 -25.62 16.78 14.41
N ASP A 52 -25.49 17.10 15.68
CA ASP A 52 -25.33 18.49 16.13
C ASP A 52 -23.94 19.02 15.69
N ARG A 53 -23.85 20.33 15.40
CA ARG A 53 -22.61 20.95 14.91
C ARG A 53 -21.42 20.70 15.82
N SER A 54 -21.63 20.71 17.14
CA SER A 54 -20.59 20.41 18.13
C SER A 54 -20.03 18.99 18.03
N GLN A 55 -20.80 18.04 17.50
CA GLN A 55 -20.36 16.70 17.22
C GLN A 55 -19.44 16.68 16.00
N LEU A 56 -19.79 17.45 14.96
CA LEU A 56 -18.94 17.58 13.77
C LEU A 56 -17.59 18.23 14.14
N ASP A 57 -17.60 19.28 14.97
CA ASP A 57 -16.39 19.93 15.48
C ASP A 57 -15.44 18.91 16.15
N ARG A 58 -16.00 18.04 17.00
CA ARG A 58 -15.23 16.99 17.67
C ARG A 58 -14.69 15.93 16.70
N LEU A 59 -15.48 15.52 15.73
CA LEU A 59 -15.09 14.53 14.72
C LEU A 59 -14.01 15.06 13.80
N ALA A 60 -14.16 16.30 13.33
CA ALA A 60 -13.25 16.95 12.40
C ALA A 60 -11.97 17.49 13.04
N GLY A 61 -12.00 17.77 14.35
CA GLY A 61 -10.92 18.48 15.04
C GLY A 61 -10.76 19.94 14.60
N THR A 62 -11.78 20.51 13.93
CA THR A 62 -11.80 21.89 13.42
C THR A 62 -13.23 22.40 13.35
N HIS A 63 -13.40 23.72 13.40
CA HIS A 63 -14.68 24.41 13.19
C HIS A 63 -14.97 24.77 11.72
N GLU A 64 -13.98 24.55 10.83
CA GLU A 64 -14.05 24.97 9.41
C GLU A 64 -14.75 23.96 8.49
N HIS A 65 -15.43 22.97 9.04
CA HIS A 65 -16.08 21.88 8.27
C HIS A 65 -17.35 22.30 7.52
N GLN A 66 -17.78 23.55 7.57
CA GLN A 66 -18.95 24.08 6.85
C GLN A 66 -20.29 23.33 7.12
N GLY A 67 -20.36 22.52 8.17
CA GLY A 67 -21.52 21.70 8.51
C GLY A 67 -21.61 20.35 7.82
N ILE A 68 -20.51 19.86 7.25
CA ILE A 68 -20.42 18.51 6.70
C ILE A 68 -19.01 17.93 6.91
N VAL A 69 -18.96 16.66 7.27
CA VAL A 69 -17.74 15.85 7.33
C VAL A 69 -18.02 14.46 6.81
N ALA A 70 -17.05 13.85 6.16
CA ALA A 70 -17.12 12.46 5.73
C ALA A 70 -15.96 11.67 6.33
N LEU A 71 -16.24 10.53 6.92
CA LEU A 71 -15.21 9.59 7.33
C LEU A 71 -14.76 8.82 6.10
N ALA A 72 -13.55 9.09 5.64
CA ALA A 72 -12.96 8.30 4.57
C ALA A 72 -12.70 6.89 5.09
N GLY A 73 -13.19 5.91 4.37
CA GLY A 73 -12.85 4.51 4.58
C GLY A 73 -11.40 4.25 4.18
N ALA A 74 -10.76 3.30 4.84
CA ALA A 74 -9.55 2.75 4.30
C ALA A 74 -9.83 2.23 2.88
N LYS A 75 -8.93 2.46 1.94
CA LYS A 75 -9.07 1.84 0.61
C LYS A 75 -9.21 0.33 0.83
N PRO A 76 -10.21 -0.34 0.25
CA PRO A 76 -10.33 -1.78 0.44
C PRO A 76 -9.04 -2.44 -0.05
N ALA A 77 -8.42 -3.22 0.82
CA ALA A 77 -7.41 -4.15 0.38
C ALA A 77 -8.09 -5.21 -0.51
N ILE A 78 -7.37 -5.71 -1.47
CA ILE A 78 -7.83 -6.82 -2.32
C ILE A 78 -7.37 -8.15 -1.75
N ASP A 79 -7.94 -9.24 -2.22
CA ASP A 79 -7.44 -10.57 -1.92
C ASP A 79 -6.20 -10.90 -2.77
N LEU A 80 -5.34 -11.77 -2.27
CA LEU A 80 -4.12 -12.18 -2.99
C LEU A 80 -4.47 -12.87 -4.32
N GLU A 81 -5.52 -13.64 -4.34
CA GLU A 81 -6.00 -14.34 -5.55
C GLU A 81 -6.29 -13.36 -6.69
N ASP A 82 -6.94 -12.22 -6.39
CA ASP A 82 -7.21 -11.17 -7.37
C ASP A 82 -5.92 -10.56 -7.91
N LEU A 83 -4.92 -10.39 -7.05
CA LEU A 83 -3.61 -9.86 -7.44
C LEU A 83 -2.86 -10.82 -8.37
N LEU A 84 -2.94 -12.12 -8.11
CA LEU A 84 -2.29 -13.17 -8.90
C LEU A 84 -3.05 -13.51 -10.19
N ALA A 85 -4.36 -13.30 -10.24
CA ALA A 85 -5.19 -13.60 -11.40
C ALA A 85 -4.78 -12.82 -12.67
N ALA A 86 -4.08 -11.71 -12.54
CA ALA A 86 -3.62 -10.89 -13.67
C ALA A 86 -2.58 -11.58 -14.58
N LYS A 87 -1.96 -12.72 -14.14
CA LYS A 87 -0.98 -13.54 -14.88
C LYS A 87 0.05 -12.73 -15.69
N ILE A 88 0.72 -11.80 -15.02
CA ILE A 88 1.70 -10.92 -15.65
C ILE A 88 2.99 -11.70 -15.92
N SER A 89 3.49 -11.68 -17.14
CA SER A 89 4.65 -12.50 -17.58
C SER A 89 5.97 -12.20 -16.84
N GLN A 90 6.10 -10.99 -16.32
CA GLN A 90 7.23 -10.56 -15.49
C GLN A 90 6.68 -9.83 -14.26
N GLY A 91 5.86 -10.52 -13.48
CA GLY A 91 5.23 -9.95 -12.30
C GLY A 91 6.27 -9.44 -11.30
N LEU A 92 5.97 -8.31 -10.66
CA LEU A 92 6.78 -7.75 -9.58
C LEU A 92 5.87 -7.43 -8.41
N LEU A 93 6.02 -8.17 -7.32
CA LEU A 93 5.26 -7.97 -6.09
C LEU A 93 6.21 -7.65 -4.93
N VAL A 94 5.74 -6.84 -4.00
CA VAL A 94 6.47 -6.50 -2.77
C VAL A 94 5.74 -7.10 -1.59
N LEU A 95 6.42 -7.89 -0.79
CA LEU A 95 5.86 -8.52 0.42
C LEU A 95 6.51 -7.89 1.64
N LEU A 96 5.69 -7.46 2.58
CA LEU A 96 6.16 -6.79 3.79
C LEU A 96 5.90 -7.65 5.02
N ASP A 97 6.97 -8.07 5.68
CA ASP A 97 6.92 -8.91 6.86
C ASP A 97 7.09 -8.07 8.13
N GLY A 98 5.98 -7.45 8.58
CA GLY A 98 5.97 -6.71 9.84
C GLY A 98 6.35 -5.22 9.73
N VAL A 99 6.13 -4.57 8.59
CA VAL A 99 6.31 -3.11 8.45
C VAL A 99 5.12 -2.39 9.08
N GLU A 100 5.30 -1.85 10.27
CA GLU A 100 4.23 -1.25 11.10
C GLU A 100 4.17 0.28 11.00
N ASP A 101 5.24 0.95 10.56
CA ASP A 101 5.24 2.40 10.37
C ASP A 101 4.48 2.80 9.11
N PRO A 102 3.40 3.62 9.22
CA PRO A 102 2.63 4.07 8.07
C PRO A 102 3.41 4.96 7.10
N HIS A 103 4.44 5.68 7.56
CA HIS A 103 5.30 6.46 6.68
C HIS A 103 6.16 5.57 5.80
N ASN A 104 6.73 4.51 6.37
CA ASN A 104 7.48 3.51 5.61
C ASN A 104 6.58 2.79 4.60
N LEU A 105 5.39 2.35 5.02
CA LEU A 105 4.44 1.71 4.10
C LEU A 105 4.04 2.62 2.94
N GLY A 106 3.74 3.89 3.21
CA GLY A 106 3.41 4.86 2.17
C GLY A 106 4.56 5.10 1.18
N ALA A 107 5.79 5.25 1.69
CA ALA A 107 6.98 5.41 0.87
C ALA A 107 7.27 4.16 0.01
N ILE A 108 7.08 2.95 0.58
CA ILE A 108 7.22 1.68 -0.16
C ILE A 108 6.19 1.60 -1.29
N ILE A 109 4.91 1.89 -1.02
CA ILE A 109 3.85 1.88 -2.04
C ILE A 109 4.19 2.85 -3.18
N ARG A 110 4.65 4.06 -2.85
CA ARG A 110 5.05 5.06 -3.84
C ARG A 110 6.20 4.57 -4.71
N THR A 111 7.24 4.04 -4.09
CA THR A 111 8.43 3.53 -4.79
C THR A 111 8.08 2.29 -5.62
N SER A 112 7.22 1.42 -5.11
CA SER A 112 6.73 0.23 -5.82
C SER A 112 5.97 0.60 -7.09
N LEU A 113 5.07 1.60 -7.01
CA LEU A 113 4.37 2.09 -8.21
C LEU A 113 5.35 2.69 -9.23
N ALA A 114 6.31 3.52 -8.77
CA ALA A 114 7.32 4.13 -9.64
C ALA A 114 8.21 3.09 -10.32
N ALA A 115 8.49 1.97 -9.66
CA ALA A 115 9.26 0.85 -10.20
C ALA A 115 8.41 -0.14 -11.03
N GLY A 116 7.12 0.14 -11.26
CA GLY A 116 6.25 -0.72 -12.06
C GLY A 116 5.87 -2.03 -11.37
N ALA A 117 5.89 -2.08 -10.03
CA ALA A 117 5.35 -3.22 -9.30
C ALA A 117 3.84 -3.36 -9.55
N ASN A 118 3.36 -4.60 -9.53
CA ASN A 118 1.96 -4.94 -9.78
C ASN A 118 1.12 -4.91 -8.49
N GLY A 119 1.76 -4.92 -7.33
CA GLY A 119 1.07 -4.82 -6.06
C GLY A 119 2.00 -4.97 -4.85
N VAL A 120 1.41 -4.73 -3.68
CA VAL A 120 2.05 -4.91 -2.38
C VAL A 120 1.22 -5.89 -1.56
N VAL A 121 1.87 -6.82 -0.86
CA VAL A 121 1.23 -7.81 0.01
C VAL A 121 1.63 -7.50 1.45
N ILE A 122 0.65 -7.29 2.31
CA ILE A 122 0.85 -7.02 3.75
C ILE A 122 0.06 -7.99 4.61
N PRO A 123 0.54 -8.39 5.79
CA PRO A 123 -0.26 -9.17 6.72
C PRO A 123 -1.38 -8.33 7.34
N GLU A 124 -2.49 -8.97 7.75
CA GLU A 124 -3.60 -8.30 8.45
C GLU A 124 -3.18 -7.81 9.85
N ARG A 125 -2.24 -8.50 10.47
CA ARG A 125 -1.70 -8.18 11.80
C ARG A 125 -0.22 -7.83 11.68
N ARG A 126 0.26 -6.97 12.59
CA ARG A 126 1.67 -6.53 12.60
C ARG A 126 2.09 -5.86 11.28
N ALA A 127 1.19 -5.05 10.74
CA ALA A 127 1.45 -4.19 9.59
C ALA A 127 0.70 -2.88 9.76
N ALA A 128 1.21 -1.83 9.18
CA ALA A 128 0.50 -0.56 9.07
C ALA A 128 -0.82 -0.78 8.29
N GLY A 129 -1.92 -0.27 8.83
CA GLY A 129 -3.19 -0.23 8.10
C GLY A 129 -3.14 0.79 6.96
N LEU A 130 -3.99 0.61 5.94
CA LEU A 130 -4.12 1.56 4.82
C LEU A 130 -4.85 2.83 5.29
N SER A 131 -4.16 3.61 6.12
CA SER A 131 -4.64 4.83 6.74
C SER A 131 -4.32 6.06 5.88
N ASP A 132 -4.82 7.19 6.28
CA ASP A 132 -4.51 8.50 5.66
C ASP A 132 -3.05 8.88 5.70
N THR A 133 -2.38 8.48 6.76
CA THR A 133 -0.95 8.71 6.85
C THR A 133 -0.25 7.96 5.72
N VAL A 134 -0.68 6.71 5.44
CA VAL A 134 -0.19 5.94 4.30
C VAL A 134 -0.58 6.60 2.98
N GLU A 135 -1.81 7.07 2.84
CA GLU A 135 -2.28 7.76 1.63
C GLU A 135 -1.45 9.01 1.34
N ARG A 136 -1.25 9.87 2.36
CA ARG A 136 -0.40 11.06 2.23
C ARG A 136 1.06 10.71 1.94
N ALA A 137 1.63 9.76 2.68
CA ALA A 137 3.02 9.33 2.50
C ALA A 137 3.26 8.70 1.13
N SER A 138 2.25 8.03 0.57
CA SER A 138 2.31 7.45 -0.77
C SER A 138 2.18 8.48 -1.89
N ALA A 139 1.87 9.75 -1.59
CA ALA A 139 1.64 10.81 -2.57
C ALA A 139 0.66 10.40 -3.69
N GLY A 140 -0.44 9.73 -3.33
CA GLY A 140 -1.48 9.26 -4.25
C GLY A 140 -1.20 7.90 -4.89
N ALA A 141 -0.02 7.30 -4.73
CA ALA A 141 0.31 5.99 -5.32
C ALA A 141 -0.62 4.87 -4.84
N LEU A 142 -1.12 4.96 -3.59
CA LEU A 142 -2.10 4.02 -3.05
C LEU A 142 -3.38 3.94 -3.90
N ALA A 143 -3.73 4.99 -4.65
CA ALA A 143 -4.89 4.97 -5.55
C ALA A 143 -4.69 4.05 -6.77
N HIS A 144 -3.44 3.83 -7.17
CA HIS A 144 -3.07 3.17 -8.42
C HIS A 144 -2.44 1.79 -8.21
N LEU A 145 -1.79 1.54 -7.07
CA LEU A 145 -1.15 0.28 -6.77
C LEU A 145 -2.04 -0.59 -5.88
N PRO A 146 -2.45 -1.80 -6.30
CA PRO A 146 -3.19 -2.73 -5.47
C PRO A 146 -2.40 -3.14 -4.23
N VAL A 147 -3.07 -3.23 -3.08
CA VAL A 147 -2.50 -3.76 -1.84
C VAL A 147 -3.35 -4.94 -1.39
N ALA A 148 -2.76 -6.13 -1.37
CA ALA A 148 -3.40 -7.32 -0.86
C ALA A 148 -3.14 -7.48 0.64
N ARG A 149 -4.18 -7.84 1.41
CA ARG A 149 -4.06 -8.16 2.84
C ARG A 149 -4.25 -9.65 3.06
N VAL A 150 -3.29 -10.26 3.74
CA VAL A 150 -3.28 -11.70 3.95
C VAL A 150 -3.26 -12.04 5.44
N LYS A 151 -3.99 -13.09 5.82
CA LYS A 151 -4.02 -13.58 7.21
C LYS A 151 -2.69 -14.21 7.62
N ASN A 152 -2.01 -14.84 6.66
CA ASN A 152 -0.75 -15.54 6.87
C ASN A 152 0.19 -15.28 5.69
N LEU A 153 1.28 -14.55 5.94
CA LEU A 153 2.24 -14.18 4.90
C LEU A 153 2.97 -15.41 4.34
N VAL A 154 3.30 -16.39 5.17
CA VAL A 154 3.99 -17.62 4.74
C VAL A 154 3.13 -18.42 3.76
N ARG A 155 1.82 -18.54 4.04
CA ARG A 155 0.88 -19.17 3.12
C ARG A 155 0.76 -18.39 1.81
N ALA A 156 0.68 -17.07 1.87
CA ALA A 156 0.66 -16.21 0.70
C ALA A 156 1.93 -16.40 -0.16
N MET A 157 3.08 -16.57 0.47
CA MET A 157 4.34 -16.87 -0.22
C MET A 157 4.26 -18.22 -0.96
N GLU A 158 3.64 -19.24 -0.38
CA GLU A 158 3.44 -20.55 -1.04
C GLU A 158 2.52 -20.41 -2.27
N GLU A 159 1.39 -19.73 -2.12
CA GLU A 159 0.46 -19.44 -3.22
C GLU A 159 1.13 -18.65 -4.37
N MET A 160 2.01 -17.69 -4.04
CA MET A 160 2.80 -16.96 -5.03
C MET A 160 3.81 -17.86 -5.77
N LYS A 161 4.46 -18.77 -5.07
CA LYS A 161 5.37 -19.75 -5.69
C LYS A 161 4.61 -20.67 -6.66
N GLU A 162 3.44 -21.16 -6.27
CA GLU A 162 2.56 -21.94 -7.15
C GLU A 162 2.13 -21.14 -8.40
N ALA A 163 1.99 -19.81 -8.26
CA ALA A 163 1.75 -18.89 -9.37
C ALA A 163 3.00 -18.54 -10.20
N GLY A 164 4.16 -19.13 -9.89
CA GLY A 164 5.40 -18.98 -10.65
C GLY A 164 6.29 -17.80 -10.25
N TYR A 165 6.11 -17.25 -9.06
CA TYR A 165 6.99 -16.21 -8.52
C TYR A 165 8.19 -16.80 -7.78
N TRP A 166 9.38 -16.27 -8.03
CA TRP A 166 10.55 -16.46 -7.20
C TRP A 166 10.56 -15.43 -6.06
N LEU A 167 10.79 -15.89 -4.84
CA LEU A 167 10.76 -15.04 -3.66
C LEU A 167 12.18 -14.70 -3.21
N VAL A 168 12.50 -13.41 -3.24
CA VAL A 168 13.82 -12.88 -2.89
C VAL A 168 13.69 -12.07 -1.60
N GLY A 169 14.22 -12.61 -0.52
CA GLY A 169 14.22 -11.96 0.79
C GLY A 169 15.47 -11.11 1.02
N LEU A 170 15.27 -9.90 1.55
CA LEU A 170 16.37 -9.05 1.99
C LEU A 170 16.75 -9.39 3.43
N ASP A 171 17.99 -9.86 3.63
CA ASP A 171 18.57 -10.23 4.92
C ASP A 171 20.03 -9.79 4.96
N GLU A 172 20.43 -9.01 5.96
CA GLU A 172 21.80 -8.52 6.12
C GLU A 172 22.84 -9.64 6.30
N ARG A 173 22.37 -10.84 6.72
CA ARG A 173 23.21 -12.03 6.94
C ARG A 173 23.36 -12.88 5.69
N ALA A 174 22.75 -12.49 4.59
CA ALA A 174 22.85 -13.24 3.33
C ALA A 174 24.26 -13.13 2.75
N GLU A 175 24.77 -14.25 2.23
CA GLU A 175 26.08 -14.32 1.58
C GLU A 175 26.07 -13.65 0.21
N LYS A 176 24.95 -13.79 -0.52
CA LYS A 176 24.78 -13.17 -1.85
C LYS A 176 24.39 -11.72 -1.73
N THR A 177 24.94 -10.89 -2.59
CA THR A 177 24.48 -9.52 -2.76
C THR A 177 23.26 -9.47 -3.67
N TYR A 178 22.50 -8.38 -3.59
CA TYR A 178 21.27 -8.17 -4.37
C TYR A 178 21.47 -8.18 -5.89
N THR A 179 22.70 -7.99 -6.36
CA THR A 179 23.06 -8.00 -7.79
C THR A 179 23.41 -9.41 -8.33
N GLU A 180 23.57 -10.40 -7.44
CA GLU A 180 24.02 -11.76 -7.80
C GLU A 180 22.87 -12.75 -8.04
N VAL A 181 21.63 -12.28 -8.01
CA VAL A 181 20.44 -13.09 -8.29
C VAL A 181 19.74 -12.60 -9.54
N ASP A 182 19.16 -13.53 -10.30
CA ASP A 182 18.37 -13.20 -11.49
C ASP A 182 16.97 -12.71 -11.07
N LEU A 183 16.66 -11.44 -11.40
CA LEU A 183 15.41 -10.77 -11.09
C LEU A 183 14.55 -10.49 -12.35
N LYS A 184 14.86 -11.14 -13.48
CA LYS A 184 14.21 -10.87 -14.75
C LYS A 184 12.83 -11.52 -14.89
N GLY A 185 12.59 -12.64 -14.23
CA GLY A 185 11.31 -13.36 -14.21
C GLY A 185 10.25 -12.69 -13.32
N SER A 186 9.20 -13.44 -13.00
CA SER A 186 8.23 -13.03 -11.97
C SER A 186 8.87 -13.17 -10.59
N VAL A 187 8.95 -12.05 -9.84
CA VAL A 187 9.62 -12.00 -8.53
C VAL A 187 8.76 -11.34 -7.48
N GLY A 188 8.83 -11.88 -6.26
CA GLY A 188 8.33 -11.26 -5.05
C GLY A 188 9.51 -10.82 -4.18
N ILE A 189 9.66 -9.52 -3.97
CA ILE A 189 10.68 -8.94 -3.08
C ILE A 189 10.12 -8.92 -1.66
N VAL A 190 10.77 -9.63 -0.75
CA VAL A 190 10.32 -9.81 0.63
C VAL A 190 11.20 -8.99 1.56
N LEU A 191 10.57 -8.07 2.31
CA LEU A 191 11.26 -7.16 3.21
C LEU A 191 10.71 -7.33 4.62
N GLY A 192 11.62 -7.33 5.60
CA GLY A 192 11.30 -7.47 7.00
C GLY A 192 11.17 -6.14 7.73
N ARG A 193 11.05 -6.24 9.04
CA ARG A 193 11.00 -5.10 9.97
C ARG A 193 12.34 -4.37 9.99
N GLU A 194 12.26 -3.08 10.23
CA GLU A 194 13.44 -2.26 10.49
C GLU A 194 14.14 -2.74 11.77
N GLY A 195 15.43 -3.02 11.69
CA GLY A 195 16.27 -3.50 12.79
C GLY A 195 16.17 -5.00 13.12
N GLU A 196 15.04 -5.66 12.86
CA GLU A 196 14.86 -7.09 13.16
C GLU A 196 14.97 -7.99 11.92
N GLY A 197 14.71 -7.42 10.71
CA GLY A 197 14.71 -8.15 9.46
C GLY A 197 13.49 -9.06 9.28
N LEU A 198 13.65 -10.12 8.52
CA LEU A 198 12.61 -11.11 8.23
C LEU A 198 12.37 -12.02 9.43
N HIS A 199 11.09 -12.34 9.71
CA HIS A 199 10.77 -13.41 10.63
C HIS A 199 11.32 -14.75 10.13
N GLU A 200 11.71 -15.63 11.04
CA GLU A 200 12.41 -16.89 10.75
C GLU A 200 11.66 -17.76 9.72
N LEU A 201 10.33 -17.86 9.82
CA LEU A 201 9.52 -18.65 8.89
C LEU A 201 9.48 -18.00 7.50
N THR A 202 9.33 -16.69 7.42
CA THR A 202 9.36 -15.93 6.16
C THR A 202 10.71 -16.08 5.49
N ARG A 203 11.79 -15.93 6.27
CA ARG A 203 13.17 -16.11 5.81
C ARG A 203 13.39 -17.49 5.18
N LYS A 204 12.94 -18.56 5.84
CA LYS A 204 13.05 -19.95 5.35
C LYS A 204 12.24 -20.23 4.08
N ARG A 205 11.21 -19.43 3.80
CA ARG A 205 10.36 -19.61 2.62
C ARG A 205 10.83 -18.81 1.41
N CYS A 206 11.77 -17.89 1.58
CA CYS A 206 12.42 -17.26 0.42
C CYS A 206 13.24 -18.26 -0.38
N ASP A 207 13.21 -18.16 -1.71
CA ASP A 207 14.02 -18.98 -2.60
C ASP A 207 15.47 -18.49 -2.62
N PHE A 208 15.64 -17.18 -2.49
CA PHE A 208 16.93 -16.52 -2.38
C PHE A 208 16.91 -15.54 -1.21
N LEU A 209 18.04 -15.44 -0.53
CA LEU A 209 18.32 -14.38 0.41
C LEU A 209 19.45 -13.54 -0.15
N VAL A 210 19.29 -12.21 -0.10
CA VAL A 210 20.28 -11.27 -0.60
C VAL A 210 20.52 -10.16 0.41
N SER A 211 21.74 -9.62 0.43
CA SER A 211 22.11 -8.48 1.26
C SER A 211 22.37 -7.23 0.42
N LEU A 212 22.19 -6.08 1.03
CA LEU A 212 22.68 -4.80 0.51
C LEU A 212 24.03 -4.50 1.16
N PRO A 213 25.13 -4.41 0.40
CA PRO A 213 26.44 -4.17 0.96
C PRO A 213 26.50 -2.76 1.57
N THR A 214 26.95 -2.68 2.82
CA THR A 214 27.18 -1.44 3.55
C THR A 214 28.64 -1.34 3.94
N SER A 215 29.26 -0.18 3.77
CA SER A 215 30.67 0.04 4.09
C SER A 215 30.88 0.89 5.37
N GLY A 216 29.80 1.43 5.93
CA GLY A 216 29.83 2.29 7.10
C GLY A 216 29.57 1.54 8.43
N PRO A 217 29.60 2.26 9.57
CA PRO A 217 29.27 1.69 10.86
C PRO A 217 27.79 1.29 11.01
N VAL A 218 26.91 1.88 10.20
CA VAL A 218 25.48 1.55 10.13
C VAL A 218 25.30 0.45 9.09
N ARG A 219 24.81 -0.71 9.55
CA ARG A 219 24.70 -1.92 8.71
C ARG A 219 23.32 -2.12 8.08
N SER A 220 22.31 -1.38 8.53
CA SER A 220 20.96 -1.48 8.02
C SER A 220 20.52 -0.18 7.38
N LEU A 221 19.71 -0.28 6.33
CA LEU A 221 19.02 0.85 5.72
C LEU A 221 17.57 0.89 6.23
N ASN A 222 16.97 2.07 6.22
CA ASN A 222 15.52 2.18 6.36
C ASN A 222 14.84 1.27 5.34
N VAL A 223 13.78 0.57 5.74
CA VAL A 223 13.11 -0.45 4.91
C VAL A 223 12.57 0.12 3.59
N SER A 224 12.10 1.35 3.56
CA SER A 224 11.62 1.98 2.33
C SER A 224 12.76 2.31 1.35
N VAL A 225 13.93 2.67 1.88
CA VAL A 225 15.15 2.89 1.09
C VAL A 225 15.65 1.56 0.51
N ALA A 226 15.73 0.53 1.35
CA ALA A 226 16.12 -0.81 0.93
C ALA A 226 15.19 -1.39 -0.15
N THR A 227 13.87 -1.13 0.00
CA THR A 227 12.88 -1.46 -1.04
C THR A 227 13.21 -0.77 -2.36
N GLY A 228 13.54 0.52 -2.34
CA GLY A 228 13.90 1.27 -3.54
C GLY A 228 15.10 0.65 -4.26
N VAL A 229 16.17 0.34 -3.53
CA VAL A 229 17.37 -0.29 -4.11
C VAL A 229 17.02 -1.61 -4.79
N MET A 230 16.26 -2.49 -4.14
CA MET A 230 15.85 -3.78 -4.70
C MET A 230 14.98 -3.63 -5.95
N LEU A 231 13.99 -2.77 -5.91
CA LEU A 231 13.06 -2.58 -7.03
C LEU A 231 13.73 -1.96 -8.25
N PHE A 232 14.63 -1.00 -8.06
CA PHE A 232 15.36 -0.40 -9.17
C PHE A 232 16.45 -1.35 -9.72
N GLU A 233 16.95 -2.30 -8.93
CA GLU A 233 17.79 -3.39 -9.47
C GLU A 233 16.96 -4.33 -10.38
N VAL A 234 15.72 -4.66 -9.99
CA VAL A 234 14.79 -5.39 -10.89
C VAL A 234 14.62 -4.66 -12.21
N LEU A 235 14.36 -3.34 -12.16
CA LEU A 235 14.22 -2.53 -13.38
C LEU A 235 15.51 -2.52 -14.22
N ARG A 236 16.68 -2.38 -13.60
CA ARG A 236 17.96 -2.39 -14.29
C ARG A 236 18.18 -3.70 -15.04
N GLN A 237 17.91 -4.83 -14.40
CA GLN A 237 18.07 -6.15 -15.02
C GLN A 237 17.07 -6.38 -16.17
N ARG A 238 15.82 -5.91 -16.03
CA ARG A 238 14.77 -6.02 -17.06
C ARG A 238 15.00 -5.02 -18.22
N GLY A 239 15.54 -3.84 -17.94
CA GLY A 239 15.88 -2.82 -18.95
C GLY A 239 16.98 -3.29 -19.90
N ASN A 240 17.97 -3.99 -19.40
CA ASN A 240 19.05 -4.56 -20.21
C ASN A 240 18.53 -5.60 -21.22
N GLN A 241 17.43 -6.31 -20.95
CA GLN A 241 16.82 -7.25 -21.90
C GLN A 241 16.20 -6.58 -23.14
N LYS A 242 15.72 -5.34 -23.02
CA LYS A 242 15.18 -4.62 -24.18
C LYS A 242 16.29 -4.23 -25.16
N MET A 243 17.43 -3.83 -24.65
CA MET A 243 18.58 -3.46 -25.47
C MET A 243 19.29 -4.65 -26.14
N GLU A 244 19.19 -5.87 -25.56
CA GLU A 244 19.72 -7.10 -26.15
C GLU A 244 18.83 -7.66 -27.26
N LYS A 245 17.53 -7.38 -27.25
CA LYS A 245 16.57 -7.83 -28.29
C LYS A 245 16.47 -6.89 -29.50
N GLU A 246 17.04 -5.70 -29.39
CA GLU A 246 17.09 -4.71 -30.47
C GLU A 246 18.43 -4.71 -31.22
N LYS A 247 19.33 -5.62 -30.88
CA LYS A 247 20.58 -5.94 -31.62
C LYS A 247 20.45 -7.23 -32.40
#